data_893d18188158bd6901c25ad7d29ce784
#
_entry.id   893d18188158bd6901c25ad7d29ce784
#
_cell.length_a   1.000
_cell.length_b   1.000
_cell.length_c   1.000
_cell.angle_alpha   90.00
_cell.angle_beta   90.00
_cell.angle_gamma   90.00
#
_symmetry.space_group_name_H-M   'P 1'
#
loop_
_entity.id
_entity.type
_entity.pdbx_description
1 polymer ?
#
loop_
_entity_poly.entity_id
_entity_poly.type
_entity_poly.pdbx_seq_one_letter_code
_entity_poly.pdbx_strand_id
1 'polypeptide(L)'
;AQRHAARIAHVHLKSVRPAIAERVRREGWSFCRAVTEGVFTIPGDGGVDFPAIFRILAAADYRGWLVVEAEEDPVKVPALPKARAARDYVRAHTGV
;
A
#
# COMPACT_ATOMS: atom_id res chain seq x y z
N ALA A 1 4.02 -13.24 -2.81
CA ALA A 1 4.58 -12.71 -4.08
C ALA A 1 5.57 -13.73 -4.70
N GLN A 2 6.58 -14.21 -3.97
CA GLN A 2 7.68 -15.04 -4.49
C GLN A 2 7.22 -16.24 -5.33
N ARG A 3 6.28 -17.05 -4.81
CA ARG A 3 5.75 -18.25 -5.51
C ARG A 3 5.16 -17.96 -6.90
N HIS A 4 4.68 -16.74 -7.12
CA HIS A 4 3.96 -16.35 -8.35
C HIS A 4 4.62 -15.19 -9.09
N ALA A 5 5.86 -14.84 -8.74
CA ALA A 5 6.53 -13.64 -9.24
C ALA A 5 6.56 -13.56 -10.78
N ALA A 6 6.85 -14.68 -11.46
CA ALA A 6 6.87 -14.75 -12.92
C ALA A 6 5.49 -14.55 -13.60
N ARG A 7 4.41 -14.56 -12.85
CA ARG A 7 3.03 -14.37 -13.36
C ARG A 7 2.47 -13.00 -13.02
N ILE A 8 3.22 -12.17 -12.30
CA ILE A 8 2.77 -10.82 -11.91
C ILE A 8 2.92 -9.90 -13.11
N ALA A 9 1.80 -9.44 -13.64
CA ALA A 9 1.76 -8.52 -14.78
C ALA A 9 1.46 -7.07 -14.37
N HIS A 10 0.86 -6.87 -13.20
CA HIS A 10 0.48 -5.55 -12.70
C HIS A 10 0.47 -5.53 -11.17
N VAL A 11 0.87 -4.40 -10.56
CA VAL A 11 1.01 -4.30 -9.10
C VAL A 11 0.31 -3.06 -8.59
N HIS A 12 -0.59 -3.24 -7.64
CA HIS A 12 -1.10 -2.18 -6.78
C HIS A 12 -0.42 -2.22 -5.40
N LEU A 13 -0.02 -1.07 -4.93
CA LEU A 13 0.65 -0.88 -3.64
C LEU A 13 -0.31 -0.21 -2.66
N LYS A 14 -0.84 -0.99 -1.74
CA LYS A 14 -1.76 -0.53 -0.70
C LYS A 14 -1.29 -1.09 0.64
N SER A 15 -1.18 -0.24 1.63
CA SER A 15 -0.85 -0.66 2.99
C SER A 15 -2.06 -0.60 3.92
N VAL A 16 -1.93 -1.23 5.05
CA VAL A 16 -2.97 -1.30 6.09
C VAL A 16 -2.35 -0.88 7.41
N ARG A 17 -3.06 -0.09 8.20
CA ARG A 17 -2.68 0.20 9.59
C ARG A 17 -3.15 -0.93 10.50
N PRO A 18 -2.22 -1.75 11.06
CA PRO A 18 -2.59 -2.97 11.78
C PRO A 18 -3.53 -2.71 12.97
N ALA A 19 -3.28 -1.66 13.74
CA ALA A 19 -4.10 -1.33 14.91
C ALA A 19 -5.55 -1.00 14.53
N ILE A 20 -5.76 -0.31 13.40
CA ILE A 20 -7.12 0.00 12.91
C ILE A 20 -7.77 -1.26 12.34
N ALA A 21 -7.03 -2.09 11.59
CA ALA A 21 -7.53 -3.36 11.07
C ALA A 21 -7.98 -4.31 12.21
N GLU A 22 -7.27 -4.32 13.32
CA GLU A 22 -7.65 -5.06 14.53
C GLU A 22 -8.99 -4.57 15.09
N ARG A 23 -9.17 -3.24 15.20
CA ARG A 23 -10.43 -2.65 15.64
C ARG A 23 -11.58 -2.98 14.68
N VAL A 24 -11.35 -2.91 13.36
CA VAL A 24 -12.33 -3.28 12.34
C VAL A 24 -12.86 -4.70 12.60
N ARG A 25 -11.97 -5.65 12.83
CA ARG A 25 -12.34 -7.05 13.08
C ARG A 25 -13.08 -7.20 14.41
N ARG A 26 -12.55 -6.61 15.48
CA ARG A 26 -13.11 -6.74 16.82
C ARG A 26 -14.49 -6.09 16.95
N GLU A 27 -14.68 -4.94 16.32
CA GLU A 27 -15.90 -4.13 16.44
C GLU A 27 -16.89 -4.37 15.28
N GLY A 28 -16.54 -5.20 14.29
CA GLY A 28 -17.40 -5.55 13.15
C GLY A 28 -17.73 -4.35 12.25
N TRP A 29 -16.78 -3.45 12.02
CA TRP A 29 -17.03 -2.26 11.21
C TRP A 29 -17.30 -2.61 9.75
N SER A 30 -18.19 -1.85 9.11
CA SER A 30 -18.38 -1.91 7.65
C SER A 30 -17.12 -1.43 6.92
N PHE A 31 -16.98 -1.80 5.64
CA PHE A 31 -15.89 -1.34 4.80
C PHE A 31 -15.81 0.19 4.74
N CYS A 32 -16.95 0.86 4.50
CA CYS A 32 -17.00 2.33 4.46
C CYS A 32 -16.51 2.97 5.76
N ARG A 33 -16.94 2.44 6.91
CA ARG A 33 -16.45 2.90 8.21
C ARG A 33 -14.95 2.66 8.37
N ALA A 34 -14.47 1.49 8.00
CA ALA A 34 -13.05 1.17 8.06
C ALA A 34 -12.20 2.15 7.23
N VAL A 35 -12.64 2.51 6.02
CA VAL A 35 -11.99 3.50 5.15
C VAL A 35 -11.96 4.88 5.81
N THR A 36 -13.11 5.37 6.30
CA THR A 36 -13.20 6.70 6.94
C THR A 36 -12.42 6.80 8.23
N GLU A 37 -12.21 5.69 8.93
CA GLU A 37 -11.37 5.58 10.13
C GLU A 37 -9.88 5.34 9.78
N GLY A 38 -9.53 5.27 8.49
CA GLY A 38 -8.16 5.25 8.02
C GLY A 38 -7.48 3.88 8.09
N VAL A 39 -8.20 2.79 7.84
CA VAL A 39 -7.62 1.43 7.83
C VAL A 39 -6.58 1.26 6.72
N PHE A 40 -6.80 1.88 5.55
CA PHE A 40 -5.85 1.86 4.44
C PHE A 40 -4.92 3.06 4.46
N THR A 41 -3.74 2.88 3.90
CA THR A 41 -2.72 3.92 3.77
C THR A 41 -1.73 3.60 2.66
N ILE A 42 -0.83 4.53 2.42
CA ILE A 42 0.23 4.44 1.42
C ILE A 42 1.36 3.48 1.85
N PRO A 43 2.19 3.00 0.90
CA PRO A 43 3.46 2.33 1.23
C PRO A 43 4.33 3.18 2.16
N GLY A 44 4.90 2.53 3.18
CA GLY A 44 5.75 3.18 4.17
C GLY A 44 5.03 3.71 5.40
N ASP A 45 3.69 3.81 5.37
CA ASP A 45 2.87 4.33 6.49
C ASP A 45 1.94 3.24 7.10
N GLY A 46 2.23 1.98 6.87
CA GLY A 46 1.44 0.84 7.36
C GLY A 46 2.28 -0.40 7.63
N GLY A 47 1.60 -1.54 7.83
CA GLY A 47 2.22 -2.78 8.26
C GLY A 47 2.72 -3.70 7.14
N VAL A 48 2.62 -3.32 5.86
CA VAL A 48 3.09 -4.15 4.75
C VAL A 48 4.60 -3.94 4.54
N ASP A 49 5.36 -5.03 4.51
CA ASP A 49 6.81 -5.01 4.22
C ASP A 49 7.06 -4.88 2.71
N PHE A 50 6.96 -3.66 2.19
CA PHE A 50 7.21 -3.36 0.78
C PHE A 50 8.68 -3.58 0.36
N PRO A 51 9.71 -3.27 1.14
CA PRO A 51 11.08 -3.59 0.79
C PRO A 51 11.30 -5.06 0.42
N ALA A 52 10.68 -5.99 1.16
CA ALA A 52 10.73 -7.42 0.82
C ALA A 52 10.01 -7.72 -0.50
N ILE A 53 8.86 -7.08 -0.74
CA ILE A 53 8.09 -7.23 -1.99
C ILE A 53 8.88 -6.68 -3.17
N PHE A 54 9.49 -5.50 -3.05
CA PHE A 54 10.29 -4.90 -4.11
C PHE A 54 11.50 -5.75 -4.49
N ARG A 55 12.18 -6.37 -3.52
CA ARG A 55 13.26 -7.32 -3.80
C ARG A 55 12.78 -8.52 -4.63
N ILE A 56 11.59 -9.05 -4.32
CA ILE A 56 11.00 -10.17 -5.08
C ILE A 56 10.67 -9.75 -6.52
N LEU A 57 10.09 -8.57 -6.70
CA LEU A 57 9.77 -8.05 -8.04
C LEU A 57 11.04 -7.80 -8.86
N ALA A 58 12.06 -7.21 -8.25
CA ALA A 58 13.34 -6.98 -8.91
C ALA A 58 14.03 -8.30 -9.31
N ALA A 59 14.03 -9.30 -8.43
CA ALA A 59 14.59 -10.63 -8.72
C ALA A 59 13.83 -11.35 -9.86
N ALA A 60 12.56 -11.03 -10.07
CA ALA A 60 11.74 -11.56 -11.16
C ALA A 60 11.79 -10.70 -12.44
N ASP A 61 12.66 -9.70 -12.49
CA ASP A 61 12.77 -8.73 -13.60
C ASP A 61 11.41 -8.07 -13.96
N TYR A 62 10.61 -7.74 -12.95
CA TYR A 62 9.32 -7.10 -13.16
C TYR A 62 9.47 -5.73 -13.82
N ARG A 63 8.77 -5.51 -14.95
CA ARG A 63 8.83 -4.29 -15.77
C ARG A 63 7.49 -3.53 -15.86
N GLY A 64 6.50 -3.93 -15.08
CA GLY A 64 5.17 -3.31 -15.09
C GLY A 64 5.06 -2.07 -14.19
N TRP A 65 3.85 -1.53 -14.13
CA TRP A 65 3.52 -0.38 -13.28
C TRP A 65 3.46 -0.74 -11.80
N LEU A 66 3.94 0.16 -10.97
CA LEU A 66 3.70 0.18 -9.53
C LEU A 66 2.68 1.27 -9.23
N VAL A 67 1.43 0.89 -9.08
CA VAL A 67 0.32 1.81 -8.86
C VAL A 67 0.06 1.96 -7.37
N VAL A 68 0.24 3.15 -6.82
CA VAL A 68 -0.14 3.42 -5.42
C VAL A 68 -1.65 3.59 -5.34
N GLU A 69 -2.26 2.86 -4.43
CA GLU A 69 -3.69 2.93 -4.12
C GLU A 69 -3.87 3.01 -2.61
N ALA A 70 -4.57 4.04 -2.15
CA ALA A 70 -4.94 4.18 -0.75
C ALA A 70 -6.28 4.90 -0.67
N GLU A 71 -7.33 4.16 -0.29
CA GLU A 71 -8.63 4.78 0.01
C GLU A 71 -8.53 5.42 1.40
N GLU A 72 -8.49 6.73 1.42
CA GLU A 72 -8.52 7.55 2.63
C GLU A 72 -9.60 8.63 2.49
N ASP A 73 -10.11 9.12 3.60
CA ASP A 73 -11.09 10.22 3.61
C ASP A 73 -10.41 11.51 3.14
N PRO A 74 -10.78 12.08 1.97
CA PRO A 74 -10.11 13.26 1.43
C PRO A 74 -10.31 14.53 2.27
N VAL A 75 -11.29 14.54 3.15
CA VAL A 75 -11.52 15.66 4.10
C VAL A 75 -10.47 15.63 5.20
N LYS A 76 -10.10 14.43 5.66
CA LYS A 76 -9.12 14.24 6.74
C LYS A 76 -7.69 14.20 6.23
N VAL A 77 -7.49 13.68 5.03
CA VAL A 77 -6.16 13.39 4.47
C VAL A 77 -6.01 14.03 3.10
N PRO A 78 -5.22 15.12 2.98
CA PRO A 78 -4.96 15.75 1.69
C PRO A 78 -4.26 14.80 0.72
N ALA A 79 -4.85 14.59 -0.47
CA ALA A 79 -4.39 13.58 -1.43
C ALA A 79 -2.99 13.87 -1.98
N LEU A 80 -2.70 15.12 -2.35
CA LEU A 80 -1.43 15.47 -3.00
C LEU A 80 -0.18 15.25 -2.11
N PRO A 81 -0.14 15.68 -0.84
CA PRO A 81 0.97 15.35 0.05
C PRO A 81 1.15 13.84 0.23
N LYS A 82 0.06 13.08 0.34
CA LYS A 82 0.12 11.61 0.44
C LYS A 82 0.66 10.97 -0.83
N ALA A 83 0.20 11.40 -2.00
CA ALA A 83 0.71 10.89 -3.28
C ALA A 83 2.22 11.15 -3.44
N ARG A 84 2.68 12.34 -3.05
CA ARG A 84 4.12 12.68 -3.05
C ARG A 84 4.91 11.78 -2.11
N ALA A 85 4.47 11.62 -0.87
CA ALA A 85 5.13 10.77 0.12
C ALA A 85 5.21 9.30 -0.35
N ALA A 86 4.14 8.77 -0.93
CA ALA A 86 4.12 7.43 -1.51
C ALA A 86 5.11 7.27 -2.66
N ARG A 87 5.14 8.23 -3.60
CA ARG A 87 6.10 8.25 -4.70
C ARG A 87 7.54 8.27 -4.17
N ASP A 88 7.83 9.14 -3.23
CA ASP A 88 9.18 9.31 -2.70
C ASP A 88 9.63 8.03 -1.97
N TYR A 89 8.73 7.39 -1.22
CA TYR A 89 8.99 6.09 -0.61
C TYR A 89 9.31 5.01 -1.67
N VAL A 90 8.48 4.87 -2.71
CA VAL A 90 8.70 3.89 -3.79
C VAL A 90 10.04 4.16 -4.47
N ARG A 91 10.34 5.41 -4.83
CA ARG A 91 11.61 5.78 -5.47
C ARG A 91 12.82 5.46 -4.62
N ALA A 92 12.76 5.75 -3.32
CA ALA A 92 13.86 5.46 -2.40
C ALA A 92 14.19 3.96 -2.31
N HIS A 93 13.19 3.08 -2.53
CA HIS A 93 13.37 1.62 -2.40
C HIS A 93 13.52 0.88 -3.73
N THR A 94 13.19 1.50 -4.84
CA THR A 94 13.23 0.86 -6.18
C THR A 94 14.10 1.59 -7.18
N GLY A 95 14.41 2.86 -6.97
CA GLY A 95 15.17 3.69 -7.90
C GLY A 95 14.38 4.20 -9.11
N VAL A 96 13.07 3.95 -9.14
CA VAL A 96 12.21 4.39 -10.26
C VAL A 96 11.42 5.64 -9.96
#